data_a27c88e6655b08a623f0cf1046a9f67c
#
_entry.id   a27c88e6655b08a623f0cf1046a9f67c
#
_cell.length_a   1.000
_cell.length_b   1.000
_cell.length_c   1.000
_cell.angle_alpha   90.00
_cell.angle_beta   90.00
_cell.angle_gamma   90.00
#
_symmetry.space_group_name_H-M   'P 1'
#
loop_
_entity.id
_entity.type
_entity.pdbx_description
1 polymer ?
#
loop_
_entity_poly.entity_id
_entity_poly.type
_entity_poly.pdbx_seq_one_letter_code
_entity_poly.pdbx_strand_id
1 'polypeptide(L)'
;MKVLMIDNYDSFTYNLVQYLGELGANVETIRNDAITPQEIFARPAALKPDRIVISPGPCSPAEAGISVPLIQAAIGKIPLLGVCLGHQAIGAALGGKIIRAKTLMHGKTSKVEHTGQGVFKGLPSPMTVTRYHSLAIERDTLPAELMITAWTRDGEIMGIQHKTYALHGVQFHPESILSEHGHAMLKNFLQEP
;
A
#
# COMPACT_ATOMS: atom_id res chain seq x y z
N MET A 1 -3.01 -18.84 -2.48
CA MET A 1 -2.19 -17.80 -1.84
C MET A 1 -3.02 -17.16 -0.73
N LYS A 2 -2.47 -17.03 0.47
CA LYS A 2 -3.12 -16.41 1.63
C LYS A 2 -2.67 -14.97 1.75
N VAL A 3 -3.63 -14.06 1.78
CA VAL A 3 -3.37 -12.63 1.97
C VAL A 3 -3.98 -12.18 3.29
N LEU A 4 -3.19 -11.57 4.14
CA LEU A 4 -3.67 -10.88 5.34
C LEU A 4 -3.92 -9.41 5.00
N MET A 5 -5.17 -8.99 5.10
CA MET A 5 -5.59 -7.60 4.97
C MET A 5 -5.68 -6.97 6.37
N ILE A 6 -4.90 -5.96 6.63
CA ILE A 6 -5.06 -5.12 7.81
C ILE A 6 -6.02 -3.98 7.48
N ASP A 7 -7.17 -4.01 8.12
CA ASP A 7 -8.23 -3.02 7.90
C ASP A 7 -8.07 -1.83 8.86
N ASN A 8 -7.75 -0.69 8.30
CA ASN A 8 -7.62 0.59 9.03
C ASN A 8 -8.98 1.31 9.20
N TYR A 9 -10.07 0.55 9.35
CA TYR A 9 -11.42 1.11 9.53
C TYR A 9 -11.87 1.96 8.34
N ASP A 10 -11.62 1.45 7.13
CA ASP A 10 -11.92 2.14 5.89
C ASP A 10 -13.00 1.44 5.08
N SER A 11 -13.89 2.22 4.47
CA SER A 11 -14.97 1.68 3.63
C SER A 11 -14.49 1.06 2.32
N PHE A 12 -13.29 1.43 1.84
CA PHE A 12 -12.70 0.87 0.63
C PHE A 12 -11.93 -0.45 0.84
N THR A 13 -11.71 -0.86 2.09
CA THR A 13 -10.99 -2.11 2.41
C THR A 13 -11.58 -3.30 1.68
N TYR A 14 -12.90 -3.46 1.71
CA TYR A 14 -13.56 -4.62 1.10
C TYR A 14 -13.55 -4.60 -0.43
N ASN A 15 -13.37 -3.45 -1.08
CA ASN A 15 -13.13 -3.39 -2.51
C ASN A 15 -11.76 -4.00 -2.86
N LEU A 16 -10.72 -3.73 -2.04
CA LEU A 16 -9.42 -4.42 -2.17
C LEU A 16 -9.56 -5.92 -1.94
N VAL A 17 -10.29 -6.32 -0.91
CA VAL A 17 -10.57 -7.75 -0.62
C VAL A 17 -11.23 -8.43 -1.81
N GLN A 18 -12.22 -7.79 -2.41
CA GLN A 18 -12.91 -8.29 -3.60
C GLN A 18 -11.95 -8.45 -4.78
N TYR A 19 -11.16 -7.42 -5.11
CA TYR A 19 -10.22 -7.47 -6.22
C TYR A 19 -9.17 -8.57 -6.04
N LEU A 20 -8.63 -8.71 -4.82
CA LEU A 20 -7.69 -9.77 -4.51
C LEU A 20 -8.34 -11.16 -4.59
N GLY A 21 -9.59 -11.30 -4.14
CA GLY A 21 -10.38 -12.52 -4.27
C GLY A 21 -10.63 -12.91 -5.72
N GLU A 22 -10.99 -11.95 -6.58
CA GLU A 22 -11.16 -12.13 -8.03
C GLU A 22 -9.87 -12.60 -8.72
N LEU A 23 -8.71 -12.24 -8.17
CA LEU A 23 -7.39 -12.68 -8.61
C LEU A 23 -6.97 -14.05 -8.01
N GLY A 24 -7.87 -14.71 -7.26
CA GLY A 24 -7.64 -16.04 -6.70
C GLY A 24 -6.97 -16.07 -5.33
N ALA A 25 -6.84 -14.94 -4.64
CA ALA A 25 -6.31 -14.91 -3.29
C ALA A 25 -7.38 -15.30 -2.26
N ASN A 26 -6.97 -16.01 -1.22
CA ASN A 26 -7.75 -16.22 0.00
C ASN A 26 -7.40 -15.12 0.99
N VAL A 27 -8.31 -14.16 1.18
CA VAL A 27 -8.07 -12.96 1.98
C VAL A 27 -8.69 -13.08 3.36
N GLU A 28 -7.87 -13.03 4.38
CA GLU A 28 -8.29 -12.85 5.77
C GLU A 28 -8.19 -11.37 6.12
N THR A 29 -9.28 -10.78 6.61
CA THR A 29 -9.34 -9.37 7.00
C THR A 29 -9.38 -9.23 8.51
N ILE A 30 -8.43 -8.48 9.09
CA ILE A 30 -8.35 -8.23 10.53
C ILE A 30 -8.19 -6.72 10.76
N ARG A 31 -8.92 -6.18 11.73
CA ARG A 31 -8.81 -4.78 12.15
C ARG A 31 -7.41 -4.48 12.70
N ASN A 32 -6.95 -3.25 12.50
CA ASN A 32 -5.60 -2.81 12.88
C ASN A 32 -5.32 -2.78 14.38
N ASP A 33 -6.32 -3.01 15.21
CA ASP A 33 -6.27 -3.04 16.68
C ASP A 33 -6.68 -4.42 17.27
N ALA A 34 -6.98 -5.40 16.42
CA ALA A 34 -7.49 -6.71 16.83
C ALA A 34 -6.42 -7.81 16.89
N ILE A 35 -5.19 -7.52 16.50
CA ILE A 35 -4.07 -8.48 16.49
C ILE A 35 -2.75 -7.71 16.65
N THR A 36 -1.72 -8.37 17.10
CA THR A 36 -0.36 -7.82 17.17
C THR A 36 0.55 -8.41 16.10
N PRO A 37 1.64 -7.72 15.71
CA PRO A 37 2.64 -8.30 14.82
C PRO A 37 3.21 -9.63 15.34
N GLN A 38 3.44 -9.75 16.65
CA GLN A 38 3.94 -10.95 17.28
C GLN A 38 3.00 -12.16 17.08
N GLU A 39 1.69 -11.94 17.25
CA GLU A 39 0.68 -12.99 17.01
C GLU A 39 0.65 -13.43 15.55
N ILE A 40 0.79 -12.51 14.60
CA ILE A 40 0.84 -12.83 13.16
C ILE A 40 2.05 -13.73 12.87
N PHE A 41 3.24 -13.36 13.37
CA PHE A 41 4.46 -14.12 13.11
C PHE A 41 4.56 -15.43 13.92
N ALA A 42 3.84 -15.53 15.05
CA ALA A 42 3.77 -16.75 15.84
C ALA A 42 2.79 -17.80 15.29
N ARG A 43 2.00 -17.48 14.26
CA ARG A 43 1.06 -18.42 13.65
C ARG A 43 1.76 -19.67 13.16
N PRO A 44 1.12 -20.86 13.26
CA PRO A 44 1.58 -22.06 12.59
C PRO A 44 1.78 -21.84 11.10
N ALA A 45 2.73 -22.52 10.48
CA ALA A 45 3.06 -22.34 9.05
C ALA A 45 1.83 -22.40 8.13
N ALA A 46 0.88 -23.30 8.44
CA ALA A 46 -0.35 -23.44 7.69
C ALA A 46 -1.28 -22.21 7.74
N LEU A 47 -1.11 -21.31 8.72
CA LEU A 47 -1.93 -20.13 8.94
C LEU A 47 -1.15 -18.82 8.70
N LYS A 48 0.13 -18.88 8.40
CA LYS A 48 0.92 -17.70 8.05
C LYS A 48 0.44 -17.12 6.71
N PRO A 49 0.36 -15.81 6.58
CA PRO A 49 0.06 -15.20 5.30
C PRO A 49 1.26 -15.29 4.35
N ASP A 50 1.00 -15.48 3.07
CA ASP A 50 1.99 -15.39 2.00
C ASP A 50 2.26 -13.93 1.63
N ARG A 51 1.27 -13.04 1.85
CA ARG A 51 1.32 -11.61 1.55
C ARG A 51 0.56 -10.83 2.62
N ILE A 52 0.95 -9.57 2.83
CA ILE A 52 0.23 -8.63 3.69
C ILE A 52 -0.20 -7.43 2.85
N VAL A 53 -1.44 -6.98 3.03
CA VAL A 53 -1.93 -5.72 2.48
C VAL A 53 -2.41 -4.84 3.63
N ILE A 54 -1.95 -3.59 3.66
CA ILE A 54 -2.41 -2.59 4.62
C ILE A 54 -3.33 -1.62 3.90
N SER A 55 -4.57 -1.55 4.35
CA SER A 55 -5.65 -0.82 3.70
C SER A 55 -5.49 0.70 3.80
N PRO A 56 -6.25 1.45 2.98
CA PRO A 56 -6.58 2.84 3.28
C PRO A 56 -7.15 3.00 4.68
N GLY A 57 -7.22 4.23 5.16
CA GLY A 57 -7.81 4.56 6.43
C GLY A 57 -7.82 6.04 6.73
N PRO A 58 -8.51 6.46 7.80
CA PRO A 58 -8.55 7.85 8.24
C PRO A 58 -7.28 8.25 8.99
N CYS A 59 -7.16 9.54 9.26
CA CYS A 59 -6.12 10.15 10.08
C CYS A 59 -4.69 9.99 9.52
N SER A 60 -3.74 9.61 10.34
CA SER A 60 -2.33 9.48 9.98
C SER A 60 -1.76 8.10 10.37
N PRO A 61 -0.56 7.74 9.89
CA PRO A 61 0.10 6.50 10.31
C PRO A 61 0.27 6.33 11.81
N ALA A 62 0.39 7.41 12.56
CA ALA A 62 0.51 7.38 14.02
C ALA A 62 -0.75 6.81 14.71
N GLU A 63 -1.91 6.91 14.05
CA GLU A 63 -3.21 6.44 14.55
C GLU A 63 -3.69 5.16 13.83
N ALA A 64 -2.82 4.53 13.04
CA ALA A 64 -3.16 3.35 12.23
C ALA A 64 -2.90 2.00 12.96
N GLY A 65 -3.04 1.97 14.27
CA GLY A 65 -2.88 0.75 15.07
C GLY A 65 -1.54 0.05 14.82
N ILE A 66 -1.58 -1.22 14.44
CA ILE A 66 -0.37 -2.03 14.20
C ILE A 66 0.33 -1.75 12.87
N SER A 67 -0.19 -0.87 12.00
CA SER A 67 0.31 -0.73 10.62
C SER A 67 1.82 -0.44 10.57
N VAL A 68 2.30 0.54 11.33
CA VAL A 68 3.74 0.87 11.36
C VAL A 68 4.58 -0.25 11.98
N PRO A 69 4.30 -0.76 13.20
CA PRO A 69 5.09 -1.84 13.76
C PRO A 69 5.00 -3.16 12.97
N LEU A 70 3.88 -3.42 12.29
CA LEU A 70 3.76 -4.59 11.42
C LEU A 70 4.68 -4.47 10.20
N ILE A 71 4.73 -3.31 9.55
CA ILE A 71 5.66 -3.07 8.43
C ILE A 71 7.10 -3.33 8.88
N GLN A 72 7.52 -2.76 10.00
CA GLN A 72 8.87 -2.97 10.54
C GLN A 72 9.18 -4.44 10.81
N ALA A 73 8.21 -5.20 11.29
CA ALA A 73 8.37 -6.64 11.56
C ALA A 73 8.36 -7.49 10.28
N ALA A 74 7.68 -7.06 9.22
CA ALA A 74 7.47 -7.81 7.99
C ALA A 74 8.58 -7.61 6.95
N ILE A 75 9.32 -6.51 6.98
CA ILE A 75 10.40 -6.20 6.03
C ILE A 75 11.36 -7.39 5.91
N GLY A 76 11.57 -7.86 4.68
CA GLY A 76 12.44 -8.97 4.36
C GLY A 76 11.91 -10.36 4.76
N LYS A 77 10.67 -10.46 5.26
CA LYS A 77 10.06 -11.74 5.69
C LYS A 77 8.79 -12.08 4.93
N ILE A 78 7.91 -11.11 4.71
CA ILE A 78 6.64 -11.31 4.01
C ILE A 78 6.44 -10.12 3.07
N PRO A 79 6.19 -10.35 1.77
CA PRO A 79 5.85 -9.27 0.83
C PRO A 79 4.65 -8.46 1.30
N LEU A 80 4.75 -7.13 1.21
CA LEU A 80 3.77 -6.21 1.76
C LEU A 80 3.43 -5.10 0.77
N LEU A 81 2.13 -4.82 0.63
CA LEU A 81 1.60 -3.67 -0.11
C LEU A 81 0.84 -2.75 0.84
N GLY A 82 1.19 -1.48 0.86
CA GLY A 82 0.43 -0.42 1.55
C GLY A 82 -0.36 0.43 0.56
N VAL A 83 -1.65 0.63 0.83
CA VAL A 83 -2.54 1.45 0.01
C VAL A 83 -2.96 2.69 0.80
N CYS A 84 -2.78 3.88 0.23
CA CYS A 84 -3.12 5.18 0.80
C CYS A 84 -2.51 5.38 2.20
N LEU A 85 -3.25 5.21 3.28
CA LEU A 85 -2.71 5.25 4.65
C LEU A 85 -1.60 4.18 4.85
N GLY A 86 -1.76 3.00 4.27
CA GLY A 86 -0.73 1.95 4.29
C GLY A 86 0.57 2.35 3.59
N HIS A 87 0.49 3.09 2.49
CA HIS A 87 1.64 3.67 1.80
C HIS A 87 2.37 4.70 2.69
N GLN A 88 1.61 5.60 3.34
CA GLN A 88 2.16 6.56 4.28
C GLN A 88 2.80 5.87 5.49
N ALA A 89 2.18 4.78 5.97
CA ALA A 89 2.73 3.97 7.06
C ALA A 89 4.09 3.34 6.70
N ILE A 90 4.31 2.95 5.44
CA ILE A 90 5.61 2.48 4.97
C ILE A 90 6.65 3.60 5.07
N GLY A 91 6.33 4.79 4.57
CA GLY A 91 7.23 5.94 4.70
C GLY A 91 7.59 6.23 6.15
N ALA A 92 6.59 6.27 7.03
CA ALA A 92 6.78 6.52 8.46
C ALA A 92 7.57 5.40 9.16
N ALA A 93 7.33 4.15 8.82
CA ALA A 93 8.00 2.98 9.42
C ALA A 93 9.52 2.99 9.20
N LEU A 94 9.98 3.58 8.11
CA LEU A 94 11.38 3.72 7.75
C LEU A 94 11.97 5.10 8.07
N GLY A 95 11.21 5.99 8.71
CA GLY A 95 11.69 7.28 9.20
C GLY A 95 11.40 8.49 8.31
N GLY A 96 10.62 8.31 7.23
CA GLY A 96 10.13 9.42 6.41
C GLY A 96 9.07 10.25 7.13
N LYS A 97 8.97 11.53 6.78
CA LYS A 97 7.94 12.42 7.32
C LYS A 97 6.67 12.37 6.48
N ILE A 98 5.54 12.45 7.16
CA ILE A 98 4.23 12.60 6.56
C ILE A 98 3.78 14.04 6.73
N ILE A 99 3.49 14.68 5.61
CA ILE A 99 3.12 16.10 5.54
C ILE A 99 1.77 16.28 4.87
N ARG A 100 1.23 17.48 4.91
CA ARG A 100 0.04 17.80 4.12
C ARG A 100 0.36 17.69 2.62
N ALA A 101 -0.54 17.04 1.89
CA ALA A 101 -0.47 16.98 0.43
C ALA A 101 -0.53 18.39 -0.16
N LYS A 102 0.12 18.59 -1.30
CA LYS A 102 0.11 19.86 -2.04
C LYS A 102 -1.32 20.29 -2.40
N THR A 103 -2.17 19.32 -2.70
CA THR A 103 -3.58 19.54 -3.00
C THR A 103 -4.42 18.50 -2.27
N LEU A 104 -5.47 18.97 -1.56
CA LEU A 104 -6.45 18.06 -0.96
C LEU A 104 -7.19 17.29 -2.06
N MET A 105 -7.12 15.96 -2.01
CA MET A 105 -7.79 15.07 -2.94
C MET A 105 -8.91 14.30 -2.25
N HIS A 106 -10.11 14.40 -2.82
CA HIS A 106 -11.28 13.66 -2.34
C HIS A 106 -12.10 13.17 -3.55
N GLY A 107 -11.88 11.93 -3.94
CA GLY A 107 -12.57 11.30 -5.06
C GLY A 107 -12.21 11.88 -6.43
N LYS A 108 -11.07 12.54 -6.54
CA LYS A 108 -10.59 13.11 -7.80
C LYS A 108 -9.61 12.20 -8.49
N THR A 109 -9.61 12.21 -9.81
CA THR A 109 -8.62 11.49 -10.60
C THR A 109 -7.40 12.36 -10.90
N SER A 110 -6.25 11.71 -11.06
CA SER A 110 -5.00 12.34 -11.49
C SER A 110 -4.27 11.44 -12.47
N LYS A 111 -3.51 12.03 -13.37
CA LYS A 111 -2.51 11.31 -14.17
C LYS A 111 -1.26 11.10 -13.33
N VAL A 112 -0.79 9.86 -13.29
CA VAL A 112 0.39 9.44 -12.55
C VAL A 112 1.37 8.78 -13.50
N GLU A 113 2.59 9.29 -13.51
CA GLU A 113 3.71 8.66 -14.20
C GLU A 113 4.37 7.63 -13.27
N HIS A 114 4.97 6.57 -13.84
CA HIS A 114 5.63 5.53 -13.07
C HIS A 114 6.82 4.90 -13.80
N THR A 115 7.66 4.21 -13.05
CA THR A 115 8.90 3.59 -13.55
C THR A 115 8.66 2.29 -14.36
N GLY A 116 7.47 1.71 -14.32
CA GLY A 116 7.20 0.38 -14.90
C GLY A 116 7.80 -0.78 -14.10
N GLN A 117 8.20 -0.55 -12.85
CA GLN A 117 8.80 -1.56 -11.97
C GLN A 117 7.83 -2.02 -10.88
N GLY A 118 8.10 -3.17 -10.25
CA GLY A 118 7.31 -3.73 -9.17
C GLY A 118 5.85 -3.88 -9.55
N VAL A 119 4.96 -3.30 -8.77
CA VAL A 119 3.50 -3.35 -9.01
C VAL A 119 3.07 -2.69 -10.32
N PHE A 120 3.90 -1.83 -10.91
CA PHE A 120 3.65 -1.15 -12.19
C PHE A 120 4.18 -1.90 -13.41
N LYS A 121 4.74 -3.08 -13.25
CA LYS A 121 5.33 -3.86 -14.35
C LYS A 121 4.31 -4.13 -15.45
N GLY A 122 4.66 -3.74 -16.69
CA GLY A 122 3.83 -3.94 -17.87
C GLY A 122 2.61 -3.04 -17.99
N LEU A 123 2.44 -2.06 -17.09
CA LEU A 123 1.36 -1.09 -17.15
C LEU A 123 1.75 0.12 -17.99
N PRO A 124 0.77 0.76 -18.68
CA PRO A 124 1.04 1.99 -19.42
C PRO A 124 1.29 3.17 -18.48
N SER A 125 2.19 4.07 -18.88
CA SER A 125 2.48 5.33 -18.19
C SER A 125 2.32 6.50 -19.16
N PRO A 126 1.63 7.60 -18.78
CA PRO A 126 0.90 7.78 -17.52
C PRO A 126 -0.40 6.96 -17.44
N MET A 127 -0.90 6.72 -16.23
CA MET A 127 -2.20 6.10 -15.99
C MET A 127 -3.08 7.01 -15.12
N THR A 128 -4.40 6.87 -15.23
CA THR A 128 -5.36 7.63 -14.41
C THR A 128 -5.64 6.85 -13.13
N VAL A 129 -5.58 7.53 -11.98
CA VAL A 129 -5.83 6.94 -10.66
C VAL A 129 -6.73 7.83 -9.82
N THR A 130 -7.49 7.21 -8.92
CA THR A 130 -8.36 7.92 -7.97
C THR A 130 -7.59 8.22 -6.69
N ARG A 131 -7.74 9.42 -6.17
CA ARG A 131 -7.08 9.92 -4.97
C ARG A 131 -8.08 10.36 -3.92
N TYR A 132 -7.85 9.92 -2.66
CA TYR A 132 -8.62 10.29 -1.46
C TYR A 132 -7.65 10.56 -0.31
N HIS A 133 -6.80 11.59 -0.40
CA HIS A 133 -5.84 11.86 0.67
C HIS A 133 -5.58 13.35 0.88
N SER A 134 -5.33 13.70 2.13
CA SER A 134 -4.89 15.02 2.58
C SER A 134 -3.43 15.03 3.05
N LEU A 135 -2.83 13.85 3.20
CA LEU A 135 -1.44 13.67 3.61
C LEU A 135 -0.65 12.98 2.50
N ALA A 136 0.66 13.18 2.51
CA ALA A 136 1.61 12.58 1.58
C ALA A 136 2.97 12.36 2.26
N ILE A 137 3.78 11.47 1.70
CA ILE A 137 5.18 11.32 2.12
C ILE A 137 5.98 12.53 1.62
N GLU A 138 6.73 13.18 2.53
CA GLU A 138 7.62 14.27 2.18
C GLU A 138 8.79 13.75 1.35
N ARG A 139 8.97 14.32 0.14
CA ARG A 139 9.97 13.85 -0.82
C ARG A 139 11.40 13.99 -0.29
N ASP A 140 11.69 15.11 0.38
CA ASP A 140 13.05 15.42 0.86
C ASP A 140 13.49 14.56 2.05
N THR A 141 12.55 13.90 2.73
CA THR A 141 12.83 12.98 3.84
C THR A 141 12.60 11.52 3.49
N LEU A 142 12.41 11.20 2.21
CA LEU A 142 12.23 9.80 1.80
C LEU A 142 13.44 8.97 2.24
N PRO A 143 13.22 7.89 3.02
CA PRO A 143 14.31 7.02 3.46
C PRO A 143 15.14 6.47 2.31
N ALA A 144 16.44 6.33 2.52
CA ALA A 144 17.39 5.91 1.48
C ALA A 144 17.12 4.48 0.96
N GLU A 145 16.47 3.65 1.76
CA GLU A 145 16.07 2.28 1.42
C GLU A 145 14.90 2.23 0.43
N LEU A 146 14.14 3.32 0.33
CA LEU A 146 13.00 3.43 -0.58
C LEU A 146 13.39 4.11 -1.89
N MET A 147 12.70 3.76 -2.94
CA MET A 147 12.72 4.46 -4.22
C MET A 147 11.31 4.90 -4.60
N ILE A 148 11.20 6.05 -5.27
CA ILE A 148 9.95 6.53 -5.83
C ILE A 148 9.67 5.74 -7.12
N THR A 149 8.51 5.12 -7.20
CA THR A 149 8.08 4.35 -8.37
C THR A 149 6.96 5.01 -9.16
N ALA A 150 6.25 5.96 -8.54
CA ALA A 150 5.21 6.73 -9.22
C ALA A 150 5.08 8.15 -8.64
N TRP A 151 4.67 9.12 -9.49
CA TRP A 151 4.55 10.52 -9.11
C TRP A 151 3.53 11.27 -9.98
N THR A 152 3.00 12.35 -9.46
CA THR A 152 2.20 13.33 -10.21
C THR A 152 3.10 14.35 -10.91
N ARG A 153 2.55 15.09 -11.89
CA ARG A 153 3.30 16.12 -12.63
C ARG A 153 3.93 17.19 -11.73
N ASP A 154 3.29 17.53 -10.61
CA ASP A 154 3.80 18.47 -9.61
C ASP A 154 4.78 17.82 -8.60
N GLY A 155 5.13 16.56 -8.82
CA GLY A 155 6.18 15.83 -8.09
C GLY A 155 5.73 15.25 -6.75
N GLU A 156 4.43 15.13 -6.47
CA GLU A 156 3.95 14.41 -5.29
C GLU A 156 4.16 12.90 -5.44
N ILE A 157 4.67 12.25 -4.41
CA ILE A 157 4.93 10.81 -4.41
C ILE A 157 3.61 10.05 -4.46
N MET A 158 3.45 9.19 -5.47
CA MET A 158 2.27 8.35 -5.66
C MET A 158 2.59 6.86 -5.57
N GLY A 159 3.85 6.48 -5.59
CA GLY A 159 4.30 5.11 -5.42
C GLY A 159 5.71 5.06 -4.86
N ILE A 160 5.95 4.07 -4.00
CA ILE A 160 7.26 3.75 -3.43
C ILE A 160 7.49 2.26 -3.44
N GLN A 161 8.76 1.88 -3.45
CA GLN A 161 9.20 0.50 -3.34
C GLN A 161 10.48 0.43 -2.53
N HIS A 162 10.65 -0.61 -1.72
CA HIS A 162 11.93 -0.89 -1.09
C HIS A 162 12.93 -1.40 -2.15
N LYS A 163 14.18 -0.97 -2.07
CA LYS A 163 15.22 -1.30 -3.06
C LYS A 163 15.61 -2.77 -3.08
N THR A 164 15.40 -3.48 -1.96
CA THR A 164 15.86 -4.86 -1.77
C THR A 164 14.72 -5.85 -1.53
N TYR A 165 13.68 -5.43 -0.81
CA TYR A 165 12.61 -6.33 -0.36
C TYR A 165 11.30 -6.05 -1.10
N ALA A 166 10.43 -7.05 -1.18
CA ALA A 166 9.08 -6.92 -1.74
C ALA A 166 8.16 -6.12 -0.78
N LEU A 167 8.39 -4.82 -0.75
CA LEU A 167 7.64 -3.85 0.04
C LEU A 167 7.27 -2.69 -0.88
N HIS A 168 5.97 -2.52 -1.11
CA HIS A 168 5.42 -1.55 -2.05
C HIS A 168 4.38 -0.67 -1.39
N GLY A 169 4.28 0.57 -1.83
CA GLY A 169 3.23 1.48 -1.42
C GLY A 169 2.68 2.27 -2.60
N VAL A 170 1.36 2.45 -2.64
CA VAL A 170 0.68 3.33 -3.58
C VAL A 170 -0.21 4.31 -2.83
N GLN A 171 -0.09 5.61 -3.14
CA GLN A 171 -0.86 6.67 -2.46
C GLN A 171 -2.30 6.73 -2.94
N PHE A 172 -2.56 6.28 -4.14
CA PHE A 172 -3.89 6.25 -4.76
C PHE A 172 -4.63 4.95 -4.45
N HIS A 173 -5.88 4.86 -4.92
CA HIS A 173 -6.77 3.74 -4.68
C HIS A 173 -6.89 2.85 -5.94
N PRO A 174 -6.13 1.75 -6.05
CA PRO A 174 -6.23 0.83 -7.19
C PRO A 174 -7.56 0.10 -7.25
N GLU A 175 -8.27 -0.01 -6.13
CA GLU A 175 -9.58 -0.65 -6.00
C GLU A 175 -10.76 0.23 -6.46
N SER A 176 -10.49 1.51 -6.73
CA SER A 176 -11.52 2.41 -7.25
C SER A 176 -11.81 2.11 -8.72
N ILE A 177 -13.11 2.10 -9.08
CA ILE A 177 -13.54 1.86 -10.46
C ILE A 177 -13.00 2.90 -11.46
N LEU A 178 -12.67 4.09 -10.98
CA LEU A 178 -12.09 5.16 -11.80
C LEU A 178 -10.56 5.08 -11.92
N SER A 179 -9.93 4.16 -11.21
CA SER A 179 -8.50 3.88 -11.37
C SER A 179 -8.28 2.88 -12.50
N GLU A 180 -7.40 3.24 -13.43
CA GLU A 180 -6.98 2.35 -14.51
C GLU A 180 -6.07 1.24 -13.97
N HIS A 181 -6.19 0.03 -14.51
CA HIS A 181 -5.28 -1.09 -14.28
C HIS A 181 -5.16 -1.60 -12.83
N GLY A 182 -6.15 -1.33 -11.97
CA GLY A 182 -6.09 -1.74 -10.55
C GLY A 182 -5.90 -3.24 -10.35
N HIS A 183 -6.65 -4.09 -11.06
CA HIS A 183 -6.48 -5.54 -11.01
C HIS A 183 -5.10 -5.99 -11.48
N ALA A 184 -4.58 -5.42 -12.56
CA ALA A 184 -3.27 -5.77 -13.09
C ALA A 184 -2.15 -5.42 -12.10
N MET A 185 -2.27 -4.28 -11.42
CA MET A 185 -1.34 -3.85 -10.37
C MET A 185 -1.36 -4.82 -9.18
N LEU A 186 -2.53 -5.17 -8.67
CA LEU A 186 -2.68 -6.13 -7.57
C LEU A 186 -2.20 -7.53 -7.98
N LYS A 187 -2.43 -7.94 -9.24
CA LYS A 187 -1.89 -9.18 -9.78
C LYS A 187 -0.36 -9.18 -9.78
N ASN A 188 0.28 -8.07 -10.19
CA ASN A 188 1.73 -7.94 -10.14
C ASN A 188 2.25 -8.14 -8.72
N PHE A 189 1.62 -7.52 -7.71
CA PHE A 189 1.97 -7.71 -6.32
C PHE A 189 1.81 -9.18 -5.86
N LEU A 190 0.73 -9.86 -6.25
CA LEU A 190 0.52 -11.26 -5.89
C LEU A 190 1.55 -12.20 -6.55
N GLN A 191 2.10 -11.84 -7.70
CA GLN A 191 3.04 -12.66 -8.48
C GLN A 191 4.52 -12.32 -8.20
N GLU A 192 4.79 -11.31 -7.43
CA GLU A 192 6.16 -10.95 -7.07
C GLU A 192 6.80 -12.06 -6.21
N PRO A 193 8.06 -12.45 -6.51
CA PRO A 193 8.75 -13.51 -5.79
C PRO A 193 9.09 -13.17 -4.33
#